data_b140204c8c4d7c9cd877813b130aaeb5
#
_entry.id   b140204c8c4d7c9cd877813b130aaeb5
#
_cell.length_a   1.000
_cell.length_b   1.000
_cell.length_c   1.000
_cell.angle_alpha   90.00
_cell.angle_beta   90.00
_cell.angle_gamma   90.00
#
_symmetry.space_group_name_H-M   'P 1'
#
loop_
_entity.id
_entity.type
_entity.pdbx_description
1 polymer ?
#
loop_
_entity_poly.entity_id
_entity_poly.type
_entity_poly.pdbx_seq_one_letter_code
_entity_poly.pdbx_strand_id
1 'polypeptide(L)'
;MTAARPPEAGVVPVAQVAHGLNNTLMVINGFSELLLSVMSECDPHRRYVEEIQRAGQHAAELTQQLVTRAGPTSPPPAKVSRASRALRELAHEHSGHETILLVEDDEAVRDTIGHELVVLGYRVVEAADGPEALRVAEGQPDRRIDLLLTDVMMAEMDGCTLAARLRERQPGLKVIFSSGYARDVALGQSPHRSGDGFLPKPYNASALAHTICDVLGQSQPAASPIRLAV
;
A
#
# COMPACT_ATOMS: atom_id res chain seq x y z
N MET A 1 -16.30 48.22 23.26
CA MET A 1 -15.14 47.79 22.46
C MET A 1 -14.79 46.37 22.89
N THR A 2 -15.31 45.37 22.15
CA THR A 2 -15.11 43.96 22.44
C THR A 2 -13.87 43.52 21.67
N ALA A 3 -12.81 43.19 22.39
CA ALA A 3 -11.58 42.69 21.79
C ALA A 3 -11.82 41.30 21.15
N ALA A 4 -11.62 41.22 19.85
CA ALA A 4 -11.66 39.96 19.11
C ALA A 4 -10.53 39.04 19.61
N ARG A 5 -10.90 37.87 20.06
CA ARG A 5 -9.98 36.80 20.44
C ARG A 5 -9.20 36.35 19.18
N PRO A 6 -7.88 36.26 19.21
CA PRO A 6 -7.13 35.76 18.03
C PRO A 6 -7.56 34.32 17.73
N PRO A 7 -7.53 33.89 16.44
CA PRO A 7 -7.87 32.53 16.07
C PRO A 7 -6.90 31.57 16.76
N GLU A 8 -7.44 30.59 17.47
CA GLU A 8 -6.68 29.51 18.06
C GLU A 8 -5.93 28.80 16.91
N ALA A 9 -4.60 28.81 16.98
CA ALA A 9 -3.76 28.03 16.07
C ALA A 9 -4.20 26.57 16.17
N GLY A 10 -4.84 26.06 15.13
CA GLY A 10 -5.39 24.71 15.11
C GLY A 10 -4.29 23.70 15.40
N VAL A 11 -4.44 22.95 16.50
CA VAL A 11 -3.55 21.82 16.81
C VAL A 11 -3.77 20.79 15.71
N VAL A 12 -2.79 20.63 14.81
CA VAL A 12 -2.82 19.58 13.78
C VAL A 12 -2.85 18.24 14.50
N PRO A 13 -3.83 17.36 14.23
CA PRO A 13 -3.89 16.05 14.88
C PRO A 13 -2.59 15.29 14.67
N VAL A 14 -2.03 14.68 15.71
CA VAL A 14 -0.79 13.85 15.64
C VAL A 14 -0.91 12.81 14.53
N ALA A 15 -2.11 12.31 14.32
CA ALA A 15 -2.48 11.41 13.24
C ALA A 15 -2.13 11.95 11.85
N GLN A 16 -2.52 13.18 11.54
CA GLN A 16 -2.27 13.78 10.24
C GLN A 16 -0.78 14.06 10.00
N VAL A 17 -0.07 14.47 11.04
CA VAL A 17 1.40 14.66 10.97
C VAL A 17 2.10 13.32 10.73
N ALA A 18 1.70 12.27 11.44
CA ALA A 18 2.30 10.96 11.26
C ALA A 18 2.00 10.36 9.87
N HIS A 19 0.80 10.59 9.32
CA HIS A 19 0.46 10.18 7.95
C HIS A 19 1.38 10.87 6.93
N GLY A 20 1.49 12.19 6.95
CA GLY A 20 2.39 12.93 6.05
C GLY A 20 3.86 12.52 6.20
N LEU A 21 4.32 12.22 7.43
CA LEU A 21 5.67 11.75 7.67
C LEU A 21 5.88 10.34 7.09
N ASN A 22 4.92 9.44 7.27
CA ASN A 22 4.97 8.08 6.71
C ASN A 22 5.02 8.10 5.18
N ASN A 23 4.23 8.97 4.53
CA ASN A 23 4.25 9.16 3.08
C ASN A 23 5.65 9.63 2.61
N THR A 24 6.21 10.65 3.29
CA THR A 24 7.56 11.15 2.97
C THR A 24 8.61 10.05 3.13
N LEU A 25 8.53 9.25 4.20
CA LEU A 25 9.46 8.14 4.44
C LEU A 25 9.30 6.99 3.44
N MET A 26 8.08 6.74 2.96
CA MET A 26 7.86 5.79 1.86
C MET A 26 8.61 6.22 0.59
N VAL A 27 8.46 7.48 0.21
CA VAL A 27 9.15 8.04 -0.98
C VAL A 27 10.67 7.95 -0.83
N ILE A 28 11.22 8.36 0.32
CA ILE A 28 12.68 8.30 0.56
C ILE A 28 13.19 6.86 0.50
N ASN A 29 12.52 5.93 1.17
CA ASN A 29 12.94 4.53 1.22
C ASN A 29 12.78 3.85 -0.14
N GLY A 30 11.65 4.05 -0.83
CA GLY A 30 11.37 3.46 -2.15
C GLY A 30 12.37 3.91 -3.20
N PHE A 31 12.63 5.21 -3.35
CA PHE A 31 13.65 5.68 -4.28
C PHE A 31 15.07 5.24 -3.91
N SER A 32 15.40 5.17 -2.63
CA SER A 32 16.69 4.62 -2.20
C SER A 32 16.83 3.15 -2.60
N GLU A 33 15.78 2.35 -2.45
CA GLU A 33 15.76 0.93 -2.83
C GLU A 33 15.85 0.76 -4.36
N LEU A 34 15.11 1.55 -5.13
CA LEU A 34 15.20 1.58 -6.60
C LEU A 34 16.62 1.94 -7.07
N LEU A 35 17.23 2.98 -6.51
CA LEU A 35 18.61 3.36 -6.84
C LEU A 35 19.59 2.22 -6.53
N LEU A 36 19.51 1.62 -5.35
CA LEU A 36 20.39 0.51 -4.95
C LEU A 36 20.20 -0.72 -5.86
N SER A 37 19.03 -0.93 -6.43
CA SER A 37 18.75 -2.04 -7.33
C SER A 37 19.44 -1.93 -8.69
N VAL A 38 19.72 -0.70 -9.15
CA VAL A 38 20.36 -0.42 -10.45
C VAL A 38 21.84 -0.03 -10.31
N MET A 39 22.30 0.34 -9.12
CA MET A 39 23.70 0.72 -8.85
C MET A 39 24.60 -0.50 -8.78
N SER A 40 25.79 -0.41 -9.40
CA SER A 40 26.86 -1.42 -9.23
C SER A 40 27.33 -1.49 -7.77
N GLU A 41 27.77 -2.67 -7.33
CA GLU A 41 28.35 -2.84 -5.99
C GLU A 41 29.63 -1.99 -5.79
N CYS A 42 30.31 -1.65 -6.88
CA CYS A 42 31.54 -0.83 -6.87
C CYS A 42 31.25 0.67 -7.07
N ASP A 43 29.98 1.09 -7.16
CA ASP A 43 29.67 2.51 -7.32
C ASP A 43 30.09 3.32 -6.08
N PRO A 44 30.90 4.38 -6.24
CA PRO A 44 31.40 5.17 -5.11
C PRO A 44 30.28 5.88 -4.33
N HIS A 45 29.12 6.07 -4.92
CA HIS A 45 27.98 6.73 -4.30
C HIS A 45 27.03 5.75 -3.59
N ARG A 46 27.15 4.44 -3.85
CA ARG A 46 26.28 3.42 -3.29
C ARG A 46 26.17 3.51 -1.76
N ARG A 47 27.29 3.70 -1.08
CA ARG A 47 27.30 3.85 0.39
C ARG A 47 26.46 5.02 0.90
N TYR A 48 26.35 6.12 0.13
CA TYR A 48 25.54 7.26 0.54
C TYR A 48 24.05 6.94 0.42
N VAL A 49 23.65 6.21 -0.61
CA VAL A 49 22.25 5.76 -0.78
C VAL A 49 21.88 4.75 0.31
N GLU A 50 22.79 3.85 0.67
CA GLU A 50 22.58 2.91 1.79
C GLU A 50 22.42 3.64 3.14
N GLU A 51 23.16 4.74 3.37
CA GLU A 51 22.98 5.57 4.56
C GLU A 51 21.64 6.32 4.56
N ILE A 52 21.21 6.85 3.40
CA ILE A 52 19.91 7.50 3.26
C ILE A 52 18.79 6.49 3.57
N GLN A 53 18.85 5.29 3.00
CA GLN A 53 17.87 4.23 3.24
C GLN A 53 17.82 3.85 4.73
N ARG A 54 18.99 3.69 5.37
CA ARG A 54 19.08 3.36 6.80
C ARG A 54 18.48 4.45 7.68
N ALA A 55 18.75 5.72 7.35
CA ALA A 55 18.19 6.86 8.07
C ALA A 55 16.65 6.93 7.90
N GLY A 56 16.14 6.69 6.69
CA GLY A 56 14.70 6.64 6.41
C GLY A 56 14.00 5.51 7.17
N GLN A 57 14.59 4.32 7.22
CA GLN A 57 14.07 3.18 7.98
C GLN A 57 14.03 3.49 9.49
N HIS A 58 15.09 4.08 10.02
CA HIS A 58 15.12 4.48 11.44
C HIS A 58 14.07 5.53 11.77
N ALA A 59 13.89 6.54 10.92
CA ALA A 59 12.84 7.55 11.09
C ALA A 59 11.44 6.93 11.04
N ALA A 60 11.21 5.92 10.20
CA ALA A 60 9.96 5.17 10.14
C ALA A 60 9.67 4.44 11.47
N GLU A 61 10.69 3.79 12.05
CA GLU A 61 10.56 3.12 13.35
C GLU A 61 10.19 4.12 14.47
N LEU A 62 10.82 5.30 14.47
CA LEU A 62 10.52 6.36 15.44
C LEU A 62 9.09 6.89 15.27
N THR A 63 8.63 7.07 14.03
CA THR A 63 7.26 7.52 13.75
C THR A 63 6.24 6.50 14.24
N GLN A 64 6.48 5.21 14.02
CA GLN A 64 5.63 4.15 14.54
C GLN A 64 5.58 4.13 16.07
N GLN A 65 6.71 4.36 16.74
CA GLN A 65 6.74 4.46 18.21
C GLN A 65 5.92 5.64 18.76
N LEU A 66 5.92 6.79 18.05
CA LEU A 66 5.09 7.94 18.41
C LEU A 66 3.60 7.63 18.29
N VAL A 67 3.21 6.97 17.19
CA VAL A 67 1.82 6.55 16.95
C VAL A 67 1.38 5.49 17.98
N THR A 68 2.25 4.52 18.28
CA THR A 68 1.95 3.43 19.23
C THR A 68 1.79 3.95 20.67
N ARG A 69 2.55 4.96 21.07
CA ARG A 69 2.39 5.60 22.39
C ARG A 69 1.08 6.38 22.52
N ALA A 70 0.47 6.76 21.41
CA ALA A 70 -0.83 7.42 21.37
C ALA A 70 -2.03 6.44 21.31
N GLY A 71 -1.82 5.11 21.18
CA GLY A 71 -2.87 4.09 21.12
C GLY A 71 -2.36 2.66 21.27
N PRO A 72 -3.23 1.63 21.25
CA PRO A 72 -2.85 0.23 21.48
C PRO A 72 -1.96 -0.34 20.35
N THR A 73 -1.06 -1.21 20.76
CA THR A 73 0.10 -1.76 20.06
C THR A 73 -0.17 -2.50 18.74
N SER A 74 0.55 -2.10 17.69
CA SER A 74 0.74 -2.92 16.47
C SER A 74 2.05 -3.74 16.58
N PRO A 75 2.12 -4.92 15.95
CA PRO A 75 3.36 -5.70 15.94
C PRO A 75 4.45 -4.97 15.11
N PRO A 76 5.72 -5.14 15.47
CA PRO A 76 6.83 -4.52 14.75
C PRO A 76 6.96 -5.09 13.33
N PRO A 77 7.41 -4.28 12.34
CA PRO A 77 7.65 -4.75 10.99
C PRO A 77 8.72 -5.85 10.96
N ALA A 78 8.52 -6.85 10.12
CA ALA A 78 9.47 -7.94 9.94
C ALA A 78 10.82 -7.40 9.44
N LYS A 79 11.92 -7.82 10.08
CA LYS A 79 13.29 -7.47 9.65
C LYS A 79 13.57 -8.08 8.28
N VAL A 80 13.75 -7.24 7.27
CA VAL A 80 14.06 -7.68 5.91
C VAL A 80 15.56 -7.54 5.66
N SER A 81 16.24 -8.68 5.53
CA SER A 81 17.60 -8.74 5.05
C SER A 81 17.71 -9.77 3.91
N ARG A 82 18.35 -9.40 2.81
CA ARG A 82 18.73 -10.21 1.65
C ARG A 82 17.64 -10.65 0.65
N ALA A 83 16.57 -9.88 0.47
CA ALA A 83 15.42 -10.33 -0.32
C ALA A 83 15.42 -9.94 -1.82
N SER A 84 16.20 -8.95 -2.26
CA SER A 84 16.05 -8.41 -3.63
C SER A 84 16.26 -9.41 -4.77
N ARG A 85 17.09 -10.45 -4.58
CA ARG A 85 17.30 -11.48 -5.60
C ARG A 85 16.25 -12.59 -5.52
N ALA A 86 15.91 -13.04 -4.31
CA ALA A 86 14.86 -14.02 -4.07
C ALA A 86 13.48 -13.49 -4.47
N LEU A 87 13.25 -12.17 -4.32
CA LEU A 87 12.00 -11.51 -4.72
C LEU A 87 11.79 -11.49 -6.24
N ARG A 88 12.87 -11.30 -7.03
CA ARG A 88 12.79 -11.45 -8.49
C ARG A 88 12.51 -12.88 -8.90
N GLU A 89 13.00 -13.85 -8.16
CA GLU A 89 12.76 -15.28 -8.43
C GLU A 89 11.33 -15.67 -8.04
N LEU A 90 10.76 -15.16 -6.93
CA LEU A 90 9.35 -15.34 -6.54
C LEU A 90 8.38 -14.62 -7.48
N ALA A 91 8.70 -13.42 -7.95
CA ALA A 91 7.90 -12.71 -8.95
C ALA A 91 7.87 -13.43 -10.31
N HIS A 92 8.90 -14.22 -10.63
CA HIS A 92 8.93 -15.03 -11.86
C HIS A 92 8.09 -16.32 -11.78
N GLU A 93 7.80 -16.82 -10.58
CA GLU A 93 6.91 -17.99 -10.41
C GLU A 93 5.42 -17.62 -10.53
N HIS A 94 5.06 -16.36 -10.24
CA HIS A 94 3.74 -15.82 -10.54
C HIS A 94 3.87 -15.03 -11.84
N SER A 95 3.23 -15.48 -12.87
CA SER A 95 3.44 -15.12 -14.29
C SER A 95 3.29 -13.64 -14.69
N GLY A 96 3.56 -12.65 -13.84
CA GLY A 96 3.76 -11.22 -14.15
C GLY A 96 2.77 -10.55 -15.13
N HIS A 97 1.58 -11.12 -15.29
CA HIS A 97 0.54 -10.64 -16.22
C HIS A 97 -0.65 -10.02 -15.49
N GLU A 98 -0.66 -10.12 -14.16
CA GLU A 98 -1.73 -9.61 -13.35
C GLU A 98 -1.78 -8.09 -13.43
N THR A 99 -3.01 -7.57 -13.49
CA THR A 99 -3.27 -6.14 -13.52
C THR A 99 -3.64 -5.67 -12.12
N ILE A 100 -2.82 -4.75 -11.60
CA ILE A 100 -3.02 -4.11 -10.30
C ILE A 100 -3.61 -2.72 -10.52
N LEU A 101 -4.75 -2.43 -9.91
CA LEU A 101 -5.27 -1.08 -9.79
C LEU A 101 -4.69 -0.47 -8.51
N LEU A 102 -3.80 0.50 -8.68
CA LEU A 102 -3.17 1.27 -7.60
C LEU A 102 -3.96 2.56 -7.38
N VAL A 103 -4.41 2.78 -6.14
CA VAL A 103 -5.17 3.98 -5.77
C VAL A 103 -4.54 4.64 -4.56
N GLU A 104 -4.01 5.84 -4.76
CA GLU A 104 -3.24 6.60 -3.75
C GLU A 104 -3.37 8.09 -4.08
N ASP A 105 -3.75 8.91 -3.12
CA ASP A 105 -3.99 10.34 -3.34
C ASP A 105 -2.69 11.18 -3.34
N ASP A 106 -1.64 10.72 -2.65
CA ASP A 106 -0.31 11.34 -2.71
C ASP A 106 0.43 10.92 -3.99
N GLU A 107 0.65 11.87 -4.89
CA GLU A 107 1.30 11.63 -6.19
C GLU A 107 2.69 11.00 -6.04
N ALA A 108 3.52 11.48 -5.11
CA ALA A 108 4.87 10.98 -4.93
C ALA A 108 4.89 9.53 -4.39
N VAL A 109 3.93 9.18 -3.52
CA VAL A 109 3.73 7.82 -3.03
C VAL A 109 3.23 6.93 -4.15
N ARG A 110 2.24 7.38 -4.92
CA ARG A 110 1.67 6.65 -6.06
C ARG A 110 2.74 6.33 -7.11
N ASP A 111 3.54 7.33 -7.50
CA ASP A 111 4.65 7.14 -8.44
C ASP A 111 5.68 6.13 -7.93
N THR A 112 6.03 6.21 -6.65
CA THR A 112 6.99 5.27 -6.02
C THR A 112 6.47 3.84 -6.06
N ILE A 113 5.24 3.61 -5.61
CA ILE A 113 4.61 2.28 -5.59
C ILE A 113 4.42 1.77 -7.03
N GLY A 114 3.97 2.62 -7.95
CA GLY A 114 3.78 2.28 -9.36
C GLY A 114 5.08 1.78 -9.99
N HIS A 115 6.20 2.48 -9.75
CA HIS A 115 7.52 2.02 -10.19
C HIS A 115 7.93 0.67 -9.59
N GLU A 116 7.74 0.48 -8.29
CA GLU A 116 8.04 -0.80 -7.63
C GLU A 116 7.23 -1.95 -8.23
N LEU A 117 5.93 -1.76 -8.48
CA LEU A 117 5.06 -2.76 -9.08
C LEU A 117 5.48 -3.11 -10.52
N VAL A 118 5.87 -2.10 -11.32
CA VAL A 118 6.39 -2.33 -12.68
C VAL A 118 7.71 -3.10 -12.64
N VAL A 119 8.62 -2.78 -11.72
CA VAL A 119 9.89 -3.52 -11.52
C VAL A 119 9.63 -4.97 -11.10
N LEU A 120 8.57 -5.22 -10.33
CA LEU A 120 8.11 -6.55 -9.93
C LEU A 120 7.43 -7.32 -11.09
N GLY A 121 7.15 -6.66 -12.24
CA GLY A 121 6.61 -7.28 -13.44
C GLY A 121 5.10 -7.19 -13.59
N TYR A 122 4.39 -6.49 -12.72
CA TYR A 122 2.93 -6.32 -12.78
C TYR A 122 2.54 -5.24 -13.82
N ARG A 123 1.32 -5.37 -14.34
CA ARG A 123 0.68 -4.29 -15.08
C ARG A 123 0.00 -3.37 -14.08
N VAL A 124 0.32 -2.07 -14.15
CA VAL A 124 -0.22 -1.09 -13.22
C VAL A 124 -1.21 -0.19 -13.94
N VAL A 125 -2.35 0.02 -13.30
CA VAL A 125 -3.33 1.04 -13.65
C VAL A 125 -3.45 1.94 -12.43
N GLU A 126 -3.24 3.22 -12.60
CA GLU A 126 -3.17 4.18 -11.50
C GLU A 126 -4.42 5.05 -11.45
N ALA A 127 -4.81 5.44 -10.25
CA ALA A 127 -5.83 6.43 -9.99
C ALA A 127 -5.49 7.24 -8.74
N ALA A 128 -5.78 8.54 -8.76
CA ALA A 128 -5.50 9.44 -7.65
C ALA A 128 -6.58 9.41 -6.57
N ASP A 129 -7.77 8.90 -6.89
CA ASP A 129 -8.90 8.85 -5.95
C ASP A 129 -9.88 7.73 -6.29
N GLY A 130 -10.84 7.48 -5.39
CA GLY A 130 -11.86 6.46 -5.57
C GLY A 130 -12.77 6.67 -6.79
N PRO A 131 -13.30 7.87 -7.03
CA PRO A 131 -14.07 8.21 -8.24
C PRO A 131 -13.30 7.97 -9.54
N GLU A 132 -12.03 8.32 -9.61
CA GLU A 132 -11.18 8.03 -10.77
C GLU A 132 -10.97 6.53 -10.95
N ALA A 133 -10.68 5.81 -9.87
CA ALA A 133 -10.52 4.36 -9.88
C ALA A 133 -11.75 3.64 -10.44
N LEU A 134 -12.96 4.07 -10.06
CA LEU A 134 -14.20 3.52 -10.61
C LEU A 134 -14.34 3.81 -12.11
N ARG A 135 -14.02 5.04 -12.56
CA ARG A 135 -14.06 5.40 -13.98
C ARG A 135 -13.07 4.60 -14.83
N VAL A 136 -11.87 4.42 -14.30
CA VAL A 136 -10.83 3.63 -14.97
C VAL A 136 -11.23 2.16 -15.08
N ALA A 137 -11.78 1.59 -14.00
CA ALA A 137 -12.28 0.22 -14.00
C ALA A 137 -13.46 0.02 -14.99
N GLU A 138 -14.32 1.03 -15.16
CA GLU A 138 -15.42 1.02 -16.15
C GLU A 138 -14.94 1.14 -17.59
N GLY A 139 -13.92 1.94 -17.83
CA GLY A 139 -13.38 2.22 -19.17
C GLY A 139 -12.58 1.06 -19.79
N GLN A 140 -12.34 -0.01 -19.04
CA GLN A 140 -11.56 -1.17 -19.49
C GLN A 140 -12.32 -2.49 -19.35
N PRO A 141 -13.49 -2.68 -20.04
CA PRO A 141 -14.31 -3.86 -19.88
C PRO A 141 -13.58 -5.16 -20.24
N ASP A 142 -12.58 -5.10 -21.12
CA ASP A 142 -11.79 -6.25 -21.58
C ASP A 142 -10.58 -6.54 -20.70
N ARG A 143 -10.27 -5.69 -19.71
CA ARG A 143 -9.14 -5.86 -18.80
C ARG A 143 -9.62 -6.09 -17.38
N ARG A 144 -9.55 -7.34 -16.97
CA ARG A 144 -9.81 -7.71 -15.59
C ARG A 144 -8.75 -7.10 -14.68
N ILE A 145 -9.19 -6.46 -13.59
CA ILE A 145 -8.33 -6.07 -12.48
C ILE A 145 -8.19 -7.28 -11.56
N ASP A 146 -6.95 -7.75 -11.37
CA ASP A 146 -6.70 -8.94 -10.54
C ASP A 146 -6.56 -8.58 -9.07
N LEU A 147 -6.02 -7.37 -8.79
CA LEU A 147 -5.78 -6.87 -7.46
C LEU A 147 -6.07 -5.36 -7.39
N LEU A 148 -6.75 -4.93 -6.33
CA LEU A 148 -6.81 -3.54 -5.90
C LEU A 148 -5.79 -3.32 -4.77
N LEU A 149 -4.86 -2.39 -4.95
CA LEU A 149 -4.00 -1.86 -3.89
C LEU A 149 -4.45 -0.42 -3.63
N THR A 150 -5.00 -0.15 -2.45
CA THR A 150 -5.59 1.16 -2.13
C THR A 150 -5.16 1.67 -0.77
N ASP A 151 -4.92 2.98 -0.66
CA ASP A 151 -4.92 3.62 0.67
C ASP A 151 -6.33 3.51 1.28
N VAL A 152 -6.37 3.33 2.61
CA VAL A 152 -7.61 3.34 3.38
C VAL A 152 -8.15 4.77 3.49
N MET A 153 -7.26 5.75 3.74
CA MET A 153 -7.61 7.13 4.05
C MET A 153 -7.40 8.04 2.84
N MET A 154 -8.40 8.15 1.98
CA MET A 154 -8.38 9.06 0.84
C MET A 154 -9.52 10.09 0.94
N ALA A 155 -9.35 11.23 0.29
CA ALA A 155 -10.40 12.23 0.14
C ALA A 155 -11.58 11.67 -0.69
N GLU A 156 -12.77 12.20 -0.51
CA GLU A 156 -14.02 11.89 -1.23
C GLU A 156 -14.54 10.45 -1.04
N MET A 157 -13.70 9.42 -1.19
CA MET A 157 -14.07 8.02 -1.05
C MET A 157 -12.92 7.23 -0.41
N ASP A 158 -13.15 6.66 0.75
CA ASP A 158 -12.17 5.78 1.40
C ASP A 158 -11.98 4.46 0.63
N GLY A 159 -10.81 3.81 0.85
CA GLY A 159 -10.44 2.59 0.15
C GLY A 159 -11.40 1.42 0.42
N CYS A 160 -12.04 1.38 1.59
CA CYS A 160 -12.99 0.33 1.93
C CYS A 160 -14.29 0.46 1.13
N THR A 161 -14.79 1.69 0.99
CA THR A 161 -15.95 2.02 0.16
C THR A 161 -15.65 1.72 -1.31
N LEU A 162 -14.46 2.09 -1.79
CA LEU A 162 -14.01 1.77 -3.15
C LEU A 162 -14.00 0.27 -3.40
N ALA A 163 -13.38 -0.50 -2.51
CA ALA A 163 -13.31 -1.96 -2.61
C ALA A 163 -14.70 -2.61 -2.65
N ALA A 164 -15.62 -2.12 -1.81
CA ALA A 164 -17.01 -2.60 -1.82
C ALA A 164 -17.69 -2.38 -3.17
N ARG A 165 -17.59 -1.16 -3.74
CA ARG A 165 -18.19 -0.83 -5.04
C ARG A 165 -17.60 -1.61 -6.22
N LEU A 166 -16.26 -1.78 -6.24
CA LEU A 166 -15.62 -2.58 -7.27
C LEU A 166 -16.02 -4.04 -7.19
N ARG A 167 -16.22 -4.57 -5.99
CA ARG A 167 -16.66 -5.95 -5.76
C ARG A 167 -18.13 -6.21 -6.13
N GLU A 168 -18.97 -5.20 -6.19
CA GLU A 168 -20.33 -5.35 -6.76
C GLU A 168 -20.29 -5.81 -8.21
N ARG A 169 -19.29 -5.36 -8.97
CA ARG A 169 -19.08 -5.72 -10.37
C ARG A 169 -18.16 -6.92 -10.56
N GLN A 170 -17.16 -7.03 -9.71
CA GLN A 170 -16.18 -8.11 -9.72
C GLN A 170 -16.07 -8.77 -8.33
N PRO A 171 -16.97 -9.70 -7.97
CA PRO A 171 -17.04 -10.29 -6.63
C PRO A 171 -15.76 -11.00 -6.17
N GLY A 172 -14.93 -11.46 -7.12
CA GLY A 172 -13.65 -12.13 -6.88
C GLY A 172 -12.45 -11.18 -6.79
N LEU A 173 -12.64 -9.85 -6.82
CA LEU A 173 -11.56 -8.88 -6.73
C LEU A 173 -10.81 -9.03 -5.40
N LYS A 174 -9.52 -9.26 -5.50
CA LYS A 174 -8.59 -9.30 -4.37
C LYS A 174 -8.21 -7.88 -3.99
N VAL A 175 -8.01 -7.64 -2.70
CA VAL A 175 -7.73 -6.29 -2.20
C VAL A 175 -6.60 -6.32 -1.20
N ILE A 176 -5.68 -5.37 -1.32
CA ILE A 176 -4.69 -5.01 -0.31
C ILE A 176 -5.01 -3.58 0.13
N PHE A 177 -5.23 -3.42 1.42
CA PHE A 177 -5.40 -2.11 2.04
C PHE A 177 -4.06 -1.63 2.58
N SER A 178 -3.66 -0.41 2.20
CA SER A 178 -2.48 0.27 2.71
C SER A 178 -2.90 1.36 3.68
N SER A 179 -2.27 1.45 4.84
CA SER A 179 -2.59 2.49 5.82
C SER A 179 -1.42 2.81 6.73
N GLY A 180 -1.26 4.09 7.09
CA GLY A 180 -0.34 4.54 8.14
C GLY A 180 -0.82 4.18 9.55
N TYR A 181 -2.04 3.65 9.69
CA TYR A 181 -2.68 3.32 10.95
C TYR A 181 -3.26 1.90 10.93
N ALA A 182 -2.65 1.01 11.70
CA ALA A 182 -3.24 -0.30 11.97
C ALA A 182 -4.61 -0.20 12.69
N ARG A 183 -4.89 0.94 13.31
CA ARG A 183 -6.11 1.20 14.09
C ARG A 183 -7.36 1.32 13.22
N ASP A 184 -7.24 1.86 12.00
CA ASP A 184 -8.39 2.03 11.09
C ASP A 184 -8.94 0.67 10.65
N VAL A 185 -8.05 -0.32 10.60
CA VAL A 185 -8.39 -1.71 10.27
C VAL A 185 -8.87 -2.48 11.49
N ALA A 186 -8.29 -2.23 12.67
CA ALA A 186 -8.62 -2.93 13.92
C ALA A 186 -10.00 -2.56 14.49
N LEU A 187 -10.56 -1.41 14.11
CA LEU A 187 -11.86 -0.95 14.61
C LEU A 187 -13.07 -1.65 13.99
N GLY A 188 -12.86 -2.64 13.13
CA GLY A 188 -13.94 -3.48 12.60
C GLY A 188 -14.96 -2.76 11.71
N GLN A 189 -14.69 -1.53 11.31
CA GLN A 189 -15.56 -0.75 10.42
C GLN A 189 -15.26 -1.02 8.94
N SER A 190 -14.14 -1.67 8.65
CA SER A 190 -13.78 -2.04 7.28
C SER A 190 -14.35 -3.40 6.91
N PRO A 191 -15.01 -3.54 5.75
CA PRO A 191 -15.51 -4.82 5.26
C PRO A 191 -14.34 -5.69 4.76
N HIS A 192 -13.46 -6.11 5.69
CA HIS A 192 -12.44 -7.09 5.38
C HIS A 192 -13.10 -8.41 5.04
N ARG A 193 -12.76 -8.96 3.89
CA ARG A 193 -13.08 -10.33 3.57
C ARG A 193 -11.90 -11.23 3.92
N SER A 194 -12.20 -12.47 4.27
CA SER A 194 -11.16 -13.50 4.37
C SER A 194 -10.40 -13.56 3.05
N GLY A 195 -9.08 -13.33 3.08
CA GLY A 195 -8.24 -13.26 1.88
C GLY A 195 -7.84 -11.84 1.44
N ASP A 196 -8.31 -10.79 2.10
CA ASP A 196 -7.78 -9.43 1.90
C ASP A 196 -6.43 -9.27 2.59
N GLY A 197 -5.52 -8.54 1.94
CA GLY A 197 -4.23 -8.17 2.49
C GLY A 197 -4.28 -6.82 3.23
N PHE A 198 -3.35 -6.66 4.14
CA PHE A 198 -3.10 -5.38 4.80
C PHE A 198 -1.60 -5.06 4.80
N LEU A 199 -1.26 -3.82 4.45
CA LEU A 199 0.10 -3.36 4.32
C LEU A 199 0.29 -2.06 5.12
N PRO A 200 0.89 -2.12 6.34
CA PRO A 200 1.09 -0.93 7.17
C PRO A 200 2.18 -0.03 6.57
N LYS A 201 1.85 1.24 6.34
CA LYS A 201 2.82 2.28 5.94
C LYS A 201 3.70 2.70 7.13
N PRO A 202 5.01 2.98 6.93
CA PRO A 202 5.75 2.80 5.68
C PRO A 202 6.19 1.34 5.47
N TYR A 203 6.15 0.86 4.24
CA TYR A 203 6.62 -0.46 3.85
C TYR A 203 7.71 -0.35 2.76
N ASN A 204 8.38 -1.43 2.47
CA ASN A 204 9.38 -1.54 1.41
C ASN A 204 8.90 -2.47 0.30
N ALA A 205 9.61 -2.48 -0.84
CA ALA A 205 9.29 -3.31 -2.00
C ALA A 205 9.19 -4.82 -1.65
N SER A 206 9.98 -5.29 -0.68
CA SER A 206 9.93 -6.68 -0.22
C SER A 206 8.60 -7.00 0.48
N ALA A 207 8.15 -6.15 1.40
CA ALA A 207 6.88 -6.33 2.09
C ALA A 207 5.70 -6.25 1.11
N LEU A 208 5.77 -5.31 0.15
CA LEU A 208 4.78 -5.17 -0.92
C LEU A 208 4.70 -6.46 -1.75
N ALA A 209 5.83 -6.96 -2.26
CA ALA A 209 5.88 -8.17 -3.07
C ALA A 209 5.35 -9.40 -2.32
N HIS A 210 5.75 -9.62 -1.07
CA HIS A 210 5.24 -10.74 -0.26
C HIS A 210 3.73 -10.66 -0.07
N THR A 211 3.21 -9.49 0.29
CA THR A 211 1.77 -9.31 0.50
C THR A 211 0.98 -9.56 -0.78
N ILE A 212 1.49 -9.09 -1.93
CA ILE A 212 0.87 -9.35 -3.24
C ILE A 212 0.86 -10.85 -3.55
N CYS A 213 2.00 -11.54 -3.39
CA CYS A 213 2.10 -13.00 -3.62
C CYS A 213 1.13 -13.78 -2.71
N ASP A 214 1.06 -13.43 -1.43
CA ASP A 214 0.17 -14.08 -0.48
C ASP A 214 -1.30 -13.90 -0.89
N VAL A 215 -1.69 -12.70 -1.27
CA VAL A 215 -3.07 -12.38 -1.66
C VAL A 215 -3.41 -12.99 -3.03
N LEU A 216 -2.51 -12.92 -4.02
CA LEU A 216 -2.73 -13.50 -5.35
C LEU A 216 -2.65 -15.04 -5.32
N GLY A 217 -1.76 -15.61 -4.50
CA GLY A 217 -1.58 -17.06 -4.36
C GLY A 217 -2.73 -17.78 -3.62
N GLN A 218 -3.55 -17.07 -2.84
CA GLN A 218 -4.74 -17.63 -2.22
C GLN A 218 -5.80 -17.94 -3.30
N SER A 219 -5.80 -19.17 -3.81
CA SER A 219 -6.87 -19.66 -4.67
C SER A 219 -8.18 -19.61 -3.89
N GLN A 220 -9.20 -18.91 -4.41
CA GLN A 220 -10.55 -19.03 -3.86
C GLN A 220 -10.97 -20.50 -3.88
N PRO A 221 -11.54 -21.05 -2.80
CA PRO A 221 -12.18 -22.34 -2.88
C PRO A 221 -13.27 -22.21 -3.96
N ALA A 222 -13.16 -23.04 -4.99
CA ALA A 222 -14.15 -23.09 -6.07
C ALA A 222 -15.53 -23.17 -5.44
N ALA A 223 -16.39 -22.20 -5.78
CA ALA A 223 -17.78 -22.21 -5.35
C ALA A 223 -18.36 -23.58 -5.76
N SER A 224 -18.62 -24.43 -4.77
CA SER A 224 -19.24 -25.74 -5.00
C SER A 224 -20.53 -25.53 -5.73
N PRO A 225 -20.79 -26.21 -6.87
CA PRO A 225 -22.07 -26.10 -7.55
C PRO A 225 -23.14 -26.59 -6.58
N ILE A 226 -24.12 -25.74 -6.29
CA ILE A 226 -25.33 -26.13 -5.56
C ILE A 226 -25.97 -27.27 -6.36
N ARG A 227 -25.82 -28.51 -5.87
CA ARG A 227 -26.63 -29.62 -6.40
C ARG A 227 -28.05 -29.34 -6.00
N LEU A 228 -28.86 -28.88 -6.95
CA LEU A 228 -30.31 -28.97 -6.84
C LEU A 228 -30.64 -30.49 -6.80
N ALA A 229 -31.05 -30.93 -5.62
CA ALA A 229 -31.71 -32.24 -5.50
C ALA A 229 -33.09 -32.16 -6.17
N VAL A 230 -33.33 -33.02 -7.13
CA VAL A 230 -34.63 -33.30 -7.74
C VAL A 230 -35.41 -34.22 -6.81
#